data_be9b09a50ca4cd069c14f70786882ba2
#
_entry.id   be9b09a50ca4cd069c14f70786882ba2
#
_cell.length_a   1.000
_cell.length_b   1.000
_cell.length_c   1.000
_cell.angle_alpha   90.00
_cell.angle_beta   90.00
_cell.angle_gamma   90.00
#
_symmetry.space_group_name_H-M   'P 1'
#
loop_
_entity.id
_entity.type
_entity.pdbx_description
1 polymer ?
#
loop_
_entity_poly.entity_id
_entity_poly.type
_entity_poly.pdbx_seq_one_letter_code
_entity_poly.pdbx_strand_id
1 'polypeptide(L)'
;AEQEMRFTLSSLEQEKALFEKNLSSREQLREKELAYDQAFAEHSRALQPLKLLHFDEGKVHGYLNEAEERNYTILTIRTPMNGEIIAHHVRQGAAVGADESLYSVADLSVLWIDCSVPLKDIGPLAVGDQMKVRSTVSDQLGDGEIVYIAPLADEQSRTVMVRGAIANPDRFWRPGTPVEVNAIAKGGAAALAVPNSSLVDFEESKAVFVRLEN
;
A
#
# COMPACT_ATOMS: atom_id res chain seq x y z
N ALA A 1 -0.63 -35.07 -10.42
CA ALA A 1 -1.88 -34.32 -10.56
C ALA A 1 -2.17 -33.93 -12.02
N GLU A 2 -1.30 -33.17 -12.74
CA GLU A 2 -1.59 -32.76 -14.12
C GLU A 2 -1.66 -33.96 -15.10
N GLN A 3 -0.68 -34.86 -15.08
CA GLN A 3 -0.69 -36.03 -15.91
C GLN A 3 -1.91 -36.93 -15.65
N GLU A 4 -2.32 -37.02 -14.42
CA GLU A 4 -3.49 -37.76 -13.99
C GLU A 4 -4.79 -37.13 -14.48
N MET A 5 -4.90 -35.79 -14.38
CA MET A 5 -6.03 -35.05 -14.94
C MET A 5 -6.12 -35.22 -16.47
N ARG A 6 -5.01 -35.19 -17.18
CA ARG A 6 -4.99 -35.42 -18.65
C ARG A 6 -5.39 -36.85 -19.01
N PHE A 7 -4.94 -37.84 -18.22
CA PHE A 7 -5.30 -39.23 -18.42
C PHE A 7 -6.80 -39.46 -18.18
N THR A 8 -7.34 -38.93 -17.08
CA THR A 8 -8.77 -39.04 -16.77
C THR A 8 -9.65 -38.33 -17.77
N LEU A 9 -9.21 -37.15 -18.28
CA LEU A 9 -9.90 -36.43 -19.38
C LEU A 9 -9.99 -37.27 -20.65
N SER A 10 -8.86 -37.86 -21.10
CA SER A 10 -8.84 -38.73 -22.27
C SER A 10 -9.72 -39.96 -22.10
N SER A 11 -9.72 -40.56 -20.91
CA SER A 11 -10.57 -41.69 -20.57
C SER A 11 -12.06 -41.32 -20.60
N LEU A 12 -12.41 -40.12 -20.10
CA LEU A 12 -13.78 -39.61 -20.14
C LEU A 12 -14.25 -39.34 -21.57
N GLU A 13 -13.39 -38.74 -22.41
CA GLU A 13 -13.72 -38.47 -23.81
C GLU A 13 -13.97 -39.77 -24.61
N GLN A 14 -13.16 -40.78 -24.35
CA GLN A 14 -13.38 -42.12 -24.96
C GLN A 14 -14.72 -42.75 -24.51
N GLU A 15 -15.04 -42.66 -23.21
CA GLU A 15 -16.28 -43.17 -22.67
C GLU A 15 -17.52 -42.44 -23.19
N LYS A 16 -17.44 -41.10 -23.33
CA LYS A 16 -18.48 -40.29 -24.00
C LYS A 16 -18.73 -40.73 -25.44
N ALA A 17 -17.68 -40.98 -26.20
CA ALA A 17 -17.80 -41.46 -27.59
C ALA A 17 -18.42 -42.88 -27.67
N LEU A 18 -18.17 -43.76 -26.70
CA LEU A 18 -18.78 -45.08 -26.62
C LEU A 18 -20.25 -44.97 -26.20
N PHE A 19 -20.57 -44.09 -25.26
CA PHE A 19 -21.94 -43.86 -24.81
C PHE A 19 -22.84 -43.31 -25.93
N GLU A 20 -22.35 -42.38 -26.73
CA GLU A 20 -23.06 -41.82 -27.89
C GLU A 20 -23.39 -42.91 -28.93
N LYS A 21 -22.53 -43.92 -29.04
CA LYS A 21 -22.75 -45.10 -29.92
C LYS A 21 -23.58 -46.20 -29.28
N ASN A 22 -24.14 -45.98 -28.08
CA ASN A 22 -24.87 -46.97 -27.28
C ASN A 22 -24.04 -48.25 -26.92
N LEU A 23 -22.71 -48.09 -26.83
CA LEU A 23 -21.78 -49.17 -26.49
C LEU A 23 -21.30 -49.11 -25.03
N SER A 24 -21.77 -48.17 -24.25
CA SER A 24 -21.46 -48.00 -22.82
C SER A 24 -22.72 -47.68 -22.00
N SER A 25 -22.64 -47.95 -20.69
CA SER A 25 -23.71 -47.62 -19.75
C SER A 25 -23.59 -46.23 -19.17
N ARG A 26 -24.73 -45.67 -18.71
CA ARG A 26 -24.77 -44.40 -18.01
C ARG A 26 -23.95 -44.42 -16.69
N GLU A 27 -23.85 -45.57 -16.06
CA GLU A 27 -23.07 -45.75 -14.85
C GLU A 27 -21.57 -45.62 -15.11
N GLN A 28 -21.07 -46.28 -16.17
CA GLN A 28 -19.67 -46.19 -16.59
C GLN A 28 -19.27 -44.76 -16.97
N LEU A 29 -20.13 -44.04 -17.69
CA LEU A 29 -19.89 -42.65 -18.02
C LEU A 29 -19.77 -41.79 -16.74
N ARG A 30 -20.70 -41.96 -15.81
CA ARG A 30 -20.70 -41.22 -14.53
C ARG A 30 -19.48 -41.52 -13.68
N GLU A 31 -18.98 -42.74 -13.68
CA GLU A 31 -17.74 -43.12 -12.98
C GLU A 31 -16.54 -42.36 -13.56
N LYS A 32 -16.44 -42.22 -14.89
CA LYS A 32 -15.36 -41.46 -15.54
C LYS A 32 -15.47 -39.94 -15.32
N GLU A 33 -16.70 -39.42 -15.30
CA GLU A 33 -16.93 -38.03 -14.91
C GLU A 33 -16.44 -37.72 -13.51
N LEU A 34 -16.79 -38.59 -12.54
CA LEU A 34 -16.36 -38.43 -11.15
C LEU A 34 -14.83 -38.49 -11.01
N ALA A 35 -14.19 -39.43 -11.71
CA ALA A 35 -12.73 -39.57 -11.69
C ALA A 35 -12.02 -38.30 -12.26
N TYR A 36 -12.55 -37.74 -13.34
CA TYR A 36 -12.04 -36.51 -13.90
C TYR A 36 -12.22 -35.33 -12.94
N ASP A 37 -13.39 -35.16 -12.34
CA ASP A 37 -13.69 -34.08 -11.41
C ASP A 37 -12.75 -34.12 -10.19
N GLN A 38 -12.45 -35.33 -9.68
CA GLN A 38 -11.50 -35.50 -8.57
C GLN A 38 -10.08 -35.09 -8.98
N ALA A 39 -9.60 -35.58 -10.12
CA ALA A 39 -8.27 -35.25 -10.64
C ALA A 39 -8.12 -33.74 -10.94
N PHE A 40 -9.18 -33.12 -11.48
CA PHE A 40 -9.23 -31.67 -11.72
C PHE A 40 -9.17 -30.85 -10.41
N ALA A 41 -9.91 -31.31 -9.38
CA ALA A 41 -9.88 -30.64 -8.08
C ALA A 41 -8.50 -30.73 -7.41
N GLU A 42 -7.82 -31.89 -7.51
CA GLU A 42 -6.45 -32.05 -7.01
C GLU A 42 -5.44 -31.17 -7.77
N HIS A 43 -5.53 -31.14 -9.09
CA HIS A 43 -4.70 -30.28 -9.91
C HIS A 43 -4.89 -28.80 -9.54
N SER A 44 -6.14 -28.38 -9.39
CA SER A 44 -6.48 -26.99 -9.00
C SER A 44 -5.93 -26.63 -7.61
N ARG A 45 -6.00 -27.56 -6.64
CA ARG A 45 -5.40 -27.36 -5.31
C ARG A 45 -3.88 -27.24 -5.37
N ALA A 46 -3.22 -28.05 -6.19
CA ALA A 46 -1.77 -28.02 -6.34
C ALA A 46 -1.27 -26.69 -6.98
N LEU A 47 -2.09 -26.06 -7.83
CA LEU A 47 -1.77 -24.78 -8.45
C LEU A 47 -1.98 -23.57 -7.51
N GLN A 48 -2.81 -23.66 -6.49
CA GLN A 48 -3.13 -22.54 -5.60
C GLN A 48 -1.88 -21.89 -4.97
N PRO A 49 -0.92 -22.63 -4.38
CA PRO A 49 0.29 -22.04 -3.81
C PRO A 49 1.15 -21.32 -4.87
N LEU A 50 1.18 -21.84 -6.10
CA LEU A 50 1.95 -21.25 -7.19
C LEU A 50 1.32 -19.92 -7.67
N LYS A 51 -0.01 -19.84 -7.70
CA LYS A 51 -0.73 -18.59 -8.01
C LYS A 51 -0.46 -17.50 -6.97
N LEU A 52 -0.39 -17.86 -5.69
CA LEU A 52 -0.03 -16.92 -4.62
C LEU A 52 1.38 -16.33 -4.79
N LEU A 53 2.30 -17.08 -5.38
CA LEU A 53 3.65 -16.65 -5.72
C LEU A 53 3.73 -15.92 -7.09
N HIS A 54 2.58 -15.55 -7.68
CA HIS A 54 2.48 -14.88 -8.99
C HIS A 54 3.09 -15.69 -10.15
N PHE A 55 3.12 -17.02 -10.04
CA PHE A 55 3.44 -17.88 -11.17
C PHE A 55 2.23 -18.00 -12.10
N ASP A 56 2.43 -17.65 -13.35
CA ASP A 56 1.45 -17.83 -14.42
C ASP A 56 1.41 -19.30 -14.85
N GLU A 57 0.21 -19.89 -15.01
CA GLU A 57 0.02 -21.28 -15.45
C GLU A 57 0.78 -21.59 -16.73
N GLY A 58 0.80 -20.70 -17.72
CA GLY A 58 1.55 -20.87 -18.96
C GLY A 58 3.05 -20.99 -18.77
N LYS A 59 3.59 -20.30 -17.75
CA LYS A 59 5.01 -20.41 -17.38
C LYS A 59 5.35 -21.68 -16.63
N VAL A 60 4.43 -22.17 -15.79
CA VAL A 60 4.60 -23.45 -15.08
C VAL A 60 4.75 -24.60 -16.09
N HIS A 61 3.93 -24.63 -17.13
CA HIS A 61 4.08 -25.61 -18.21
C HIS A 61 5.40 -25.48 -18.98
N GLY A 62 5.86 -24.26 -19.22
CA GLY A 62 7.18 -24.01 -19.81
C GLY A 62 8.30 -24.56 -18.93
N TYR A 63 8.23 -24.37 -17.63
CA TYR A 63 9.23 -24.89 -16.68
C TYR A 63 9.24 -26.41 -16.61
N LEU A 64 8.11 -27.08 -16.70
CA LEU A 64 8.01 -28.54 -16.69
C LEU A 64 8.56 -29.16 -17.97
N ASN A 65 8.40 -28.50 -19.11
CA ASN A 65 8.92 -29.00 -20.40
C ASN A 65 10.42 -28.69 -20.61
N GLU A 66 10.94 -27.64 -19.96
CA GLU A 66 12.36 -27.28 -19.99
C GLU A 66 13.17 -27.91 -18.82
N ALA A 67 12.56 -28.86 -18.11
CA ALA A 67 13.07 -29.47 -16.88
C ALA A 67 14.44 -30.18 -17.03
N GLU A 68 14.84 -30.53 -18.23
CA GLU A 68 16.12 -31.24 -18.47
C GLU A 68 17.35 -30.31 -18.45
N GLU A 69 17.19 -28.96 -18.55
CA GLU A 69 18.35 -28.06 -18.64
C GLU A 69 18.40 -26.93 -17.60
N ARG A 70 17.36 -26.70 -16.77
CA ARG A 70 17.34 -25.58 -15.81
C ARG A 70 17.65 -26.01 -14.39
N ASN A 71 18.55 -25.25 -13.81
CA ASN A 71 18.96 -25.37 -12.41
C ASN A 71 17.82 -24.84 -11.52
N TYR A 72 16.90 -25.72 -11.06
CA TYR A 72 15.78 -25.42 -10.15
C TYR A 72 16.23 -24.92 -8.76
N THR A 73 17.52 -24.74 -8.55
CA THR A 73 18.12 -24.25 -7.32
C THR A 73 17.98 -22.74 -7.16
N ILE A 74 17.53 -21.99 -8.19
CA ILE A 74 17.43 -20.53 -8.13
C ILE A 74 15.98 -20.10 -8.21
N LEU A 75 15.42 -19.62 -7.09
CA LEU A 75 14.13 -18.97 -7.03
C LEU A 75 14.31 -17.45 -7.15
N THR A 76 13.74 -16.85 -8.18
CA THR A 76 13.73 -15.39 -8.34
C THR A 76 12.51 -14.81 -7.65
N ILE A 77 12.72 -14.02 -6.59
CA ILE A 77 11.67 -13.29 -5.89
C ILE A 77 11.61 -11.88 -6.47
N ARG A 78 10.42 -11.48 -6.91
CA ARG A 78 10.17 -10.14 -7.46
C ARG A 78 9.40 -9.29 -6.47
N THR A 79 9.70 -7.99 -6.43
CA THR A 79 8.90 -7.05 -5.65
C THR A 79 7.48 -6.92 -6.24
N PRO A 80 6.42 -6.91 -5.41
CA PRO A 80 5.04 -6.73 -5.88
C PRO A 80 4.70 -5.28 -6.24
N MET A 81 5.56 -4.32 -5.87
CA MET A 81 5.33 -2.89 -6.06
C MET A 81 6.60 -2.17 -6.52
N ASN A 82 6.43 -1.03 -7.19
CA ASN A 82 7.55 -0.12 -7.45
C ASN A 82 7.91 0.62 -6.16
N GLY A 83 9.21 0.79 -5.91
CA GLY A 83 9.66 1.48 -4.72
C GLY A 83 11.17 1.33 -4.51
N GLU A 84 11.63 1.81 -3.36
CA GLU A 84 13.02 1.71 -2.92
C GLU A 84 13.17 0.68 -1.81
N ILE A 85 14.28 -0.03 -1.80
CA ILE A 85 14.62 -0.94 -0.71
C ILE A 85 15.06 -0.09 0.49
N ILE A 86 14.22 -0.08 1.53
CA ILE A 86 14.48 0.67 2.77
C ILE A 86 15.19 -0.16 3.85
N ALA A 87 15.11 -1.49 3.76
CA ALA A 87 15.84 -2.39 4.63
C ALA A 87 16.09 -3.74 3.94
N HIS A 88 17.20 -4.36 4.26
CA HIS A 88 17.50 -5.74 3.89
C HIS A 88 17.84 -6.52 5.16
N HIS A 89 17.26 -7.70 5.31
CA HIS A 89 17.39 -8.51 6.53
C HIS A 89 18.24 -9.76 6.31
N VAL A 90 18.60 -10.04 5.06
CA VAL A 90 19.37 -11.23 4.68
C VAL A 90 20.74 -10.88 4.13
N ARG A 91 21.70 -11.78 4.31
CA ARG A 91 23.03 -11.70 3.74
C ARG A 91 23.24 -12.84 2.76
N GLN A 92 24.14 -12.65 1.81
CA GLN A 92 24.52 -13.70 0.88
C GLN A 92 25.03 -14.94 1.63
N GLY A 93 24.48 -16.11 1.30
CA GLY A 93 24.81 -17.38 1.96
C GLY A 93 23.99 -17.68 3.21
N ALA A 94 23.09 -16.78 3.64
CA ALA A 94 22.19 -17.06 4.75
C ALA A 94 21.07 -18.04 4.32
N ALA A 95 20.72 -18.97 5.20
CA ALA A 95 19.54 -19.77 5.05
C ALA A 95 18.32 -18.93 5.44
N VAL A 96 17.23 -19.00 4.68
CA VAL A 96 16.00 -18.22 4.91
C VAL A 96 14.81 -19.16 5.04
N GLY A 97 13.94 -18.86 6.00
CA GLY A 97 12.68 -19.56 6.21
C GLY A 97 11.53 -18.98 5.39
N ALA A 98 10.42 -19.70 5.30
CA ALA A 98 9.25 -19.29 4.53
C ALA A 98 8.60 -18.00 5.08
N ASP A 99 8.69 -17.76 6.39
CA ASP A 99 8.08 -16.62 7.09
C ASP A 99 9.09 -15.48 7.33
N GLU A 100 10.29 -15.55 6.75
CA GLU A 100 11.34 -14.57 7.00
C GLU A 100 11.25 -13.40 6.01
N SER A 101 11.28 -12.19 6.54
CA SER A 101 11.32 -10.97 5.73
C SER A 101 12.71 -10.80 5.12
N LEU A 102 12.81 -10.75 3.80
CA LEU A 102 14.07 -10.61 3.08
C LEU A 102 14.43 -9.14 2.88
N TYR A 103 13.47 -8.37 2.36
CA TYR A 103 13.60 -6.96 2.04
C TYR A 103 12.34 -6.21 2.43
N SER A 104 12.52 -4.95 2.84
CA SER A 104 11.42 -4.00 2.98
C SER A 104 11.49 -3.00 1.83
N VAL A 105 10.41 -2.89 1.06
CA VAL A 105 10.29 -1.96 -0.06
C VAL A 105 9.21 -0.96 0.26
N ALA A 106 9.48 0.33 0.04
CA ALA A 106 8.51 1.41 0.24
C ALA A 106 8.44 2.34 -0.98
N ASP A 107 7.24 2.82 -1.28
CA ASP A 107 7.07 3.93 -2.21
C ASP A 107 7.29 5.24 -1.45
N LEU A 108 8.33 5.97 -1.84
CA LEU A 108 8.71 7.25 -1.24
C LEU A 108 8.30 8.45 -2.09
N SER A 109 7.43 8.29 -3.08
CA SER A 109 6.95 9.36 -3.94
C SER A 109 6.04 10.36 -3.21
N VAL A 110 5.32 9.88 -2.22
CA VAL A 110 4.49 10.68 -1.31
C VAL A 110 4.82 10.27 0.12
N LEU A 111 5.08 11.23 0.98
CA LEU A 111 5.34 10.97 2.40
C LEU A 111 4.21 11.50 3.26
N TRP A 112 3.96 10.80 4.34
CA TRP A 112 3.04 11.27 5.37
C TRP A 112 3.79 12.03 6.46
N ILE A 113 3.13 13.06 6.96
CA ILE A 113 3.61 13.90 8.06
C ILE A 113 2.58 13.80 9.17
N ASP A 114 2.96 13.20 10.29
CA ASP A 114 2.11 13.09 11.46
C ASP A 114 2.41 14.23 12.43
N CYS A 115 1.41 15.05 12.71
CA CYS A 115 1.46 16.20 13.59
C CYS A 115 0.53 16.00 14.78
N SER A 116 0.99 16.36 15.98
CA SER A 116 0.15 16.43 17.18
C SER A 116 -0.33 17.85 17.39
N VAL A 117 -1.62 18.10 17.14
CA VAL A 117 -2.22 19.44 17.23
C VAL A 117 -3.02 19.56 18.52
N PRO A 118 -2.78 20.61 19.35
CA PRO A 118 -3.57 20.83 20.54
C PRO A 118 -5.08 20.96 20.26
N LEU A 119 -5.93 20.43 21.14
CA LEU A 119 -7.39 20.45 20.98
C LEU A 119 -7.96 21.87 20.72
N LYS A 120 -7.36 22.89 21.35
CA LYS A 120 -7.79 24.29 21.16
C LYS A 120 -7.59 24.81 19.74
N ASP A 121 -6.63 24.25 19.00
CA ASP A 121 -6.21 24.70 17.66
C ASP A 121 -6.78 23.82 16.54
N ILE A 122 -7.50 22.75 16.85
CA ILE A 122 -8.03 21.81 15.86
C ILE A 122 -9.27 22.34 15.14
N GLY A 123 -10.09 23.15 15.82
CA GLY A 123 -11.40 23.59 15.32
C GLY A 123 -11.43 24.23 13.93
N PRO A 124 -10.45 25.06 13.56
CA PRO A 124 -10.41 25.66 12.23
C PRO A 124 -9.83 24.76 11.14
N LEU A 125 -9.23 23.61 11.48
CA LEU A 125 -8.58 22.73 10.53
C LEU A 125 -9.56 21.74 9.91
N ALA A 126 -9.41 21.51 8.60
CA ALA A 126 -10.18 20.55 7.83
C ALA A 126 -9.29 19.70 6.91
N VAL A 127 -9.76 18.51 6.57
CA VAL A 127 -9.15 17.70 5.50
C VAL A 127 -9.24 18.50 4.19
N GLY A 128 -8.12 18.56 3.45
CA GLY A 128 -7.97 19.36 2.24
C GLY A 128 -7.35 20.75 2.49
N ASP A 129 -7.06 21.13 3.73
CA ASP A 129 -6.35 22.36 4.02
C ASP A 129 -4.87 22.22 3.66
N GLN A 130 -4.31 23.33 3.15
CA GLN A 130 -2.91 23.42 2.76
C GLN A 130 -2.01 23.52 3.99
N MET A 131 -0.85 22.93 3.91
CA MET A 131 0.17 23.02 4.94
C MET A 131 1.52 23.40 4.34
N LYS A 132 2.25 24.29 5.01
CA LYS A 132 3.65 24.59 4.72
C LYS A 132 4.51 23.73 5.63
N VAL A 133 5.43 23.01 5.03
CA VAL A 133 6.33 22.09 5.72
C VAL A 133 7.74 22.64 5.60
N ARG A 134 8.43 22.75 6.73
CA ARG A 134 9.84 23.15 6.79
C ARG A 134 10.66 22.07 7.47
N SER A 135 11.75 21.67 6.85
CA SER A 135 12.72 20.78 7.49
C SER A 135 13.42 21.51 8.64
N THR A 136 13.54 20.86 9.79
CA THR A 136 14.31 21.41 10.92
C THR A 136 15.82 21.19 10.78
N VAL A 137 16.23 20.35 9.82
CA VAL A 137 17.64 19.99 9.56
C VAL A 137 18.23 20.75 8.38
N SER A 138 17.37 21.23 7.49
CA SER A 138 17.74 22.00 6.30
C SER A 138 16.71 23.12 6.09
N ASP A 139 17.06 24.17 5.36
CA ASP A 139 16.12 25.28 5.06
C ASP A 139 15.09 24.92 3.97
N GLN A 140 14.87 23.63 3.72
CA GLN A 140 13.92 23.17 2.71
C GLN A 140 12.49 23.44 3.14
N LEU A 141 11.74 23.98 2.20
CA LEU A 141 10.31 24.23 2.29
C LEU A 141 9.57 23.31 1.32
N GLY A 142 8.39 22.87 1.69
CA GLY A 142 7.50 22.10 0.86
C GLY A 142 6.05 22.41 1.15
N ASP A 143 5.21 22.08 0.18
CA ASP A 143 3.76 22.22 0.28
C ASP A 143 3.14 20.84 0.46
N GLY A 144 2.23 20.73 1.42
CA GLY A 144 1.48 19.53 1.70
C GLY A 144 0.00 19.85 1.88
N GLU A 145 -0.78 18.81 2.07
CA GLU A 145 -2.23 18.89 2.29
C GLU A 145 -2.62 17.99 3.45
N ILE A 146 -3.56 18.43 4.29
CA ILE A 146 -4.13 17.60 5.37
C ILE A 146 -5.00 16.52 4.74
N VAL A 147 -4.64 15.26 4.95
CA VAL A 147 -5.36 14.10 4.41
C VAL A 147 -6.20 13.37 5.46
N TYR A 148 -5.90 13.57 6.73
CA TYR A 148 -6.62 12.91 7.81
C TYR A 148 -6.51 13.70 9.12
N ILE A 149 -7.61 13.75 9.87
CA ILE A 149 -7.67 14.27 11.23
C ILE A 149 -8.27 13.16 12.10
N ALA A 150 -7.57 12.75 13.14
CA ALA A 150 -8.03 11.68 14.02
C ALA A 150 -9.33 12.10 14.74
N PRO A 151 -10.33 11.20 14.83
CA PRO A 151 -11.59 11.51 15.51
C PRO A 151 -11.45 11.51 17.05
N LEU A 152 -10.36 10.94 17.57
CA LEU A 152 -10.08 10.85 18.99
C LEU A 152 -8.85 11.67 19.34
N ALA A 153 -8.91 12.35 20.48
CA ALA A 153 -7.76 13.01 21.07
C ALA A 153 -7.01 12.04 21.99
N ASP A 154 -5.70 12.22 22.07
CA ASP A 154 -4.89 11.59 23.09
C ASP A 154 -5.13 12.29 24.43
N GLU A 155 -5.56 11.54 25.44
CA GLU A 155 -5.95 12.07 26.75
C GLU A 155 -4.77 12.63 27.55
N GLN A 156 -3.57 12.05 27.37
CA GLN A 156 -2.38 12.45 28.12
C GLN A 156 -1.78 13.73 27.57
N SER A 157 -1.61 13.80 26.26
CA SER A 157 -1.04 14.98 25.58
C SER A 157 -2.06 16.07 25.30
N ARG A 158 -3.36 15.77 25.31
CA ARG A 158 -4.48 16.63 24.90
C ARG A 158 -4.32 17.14 23.48
N THR A 159 -3.81 16.29 22.59
CA THR A 159 -3.62 16.58 21.19
C THR A 159 -4.44 15.65 20.31
N VAL A 160 -4.70 16.09 19.09
CA VAL A 160 -5.29 15.28 18.02
C VAL A 160 -4.22 15.03 16.97
N MET A 161 -4.11 13.80 16.51
CA MET A 161 -3.21 13.45 15.41
C MET A 161 -3.79 13.95 14.09
N VAL A 162 -3.04 14.79 13.40
CA VAL A 162 -3.33 15.29 12.06
C VAL A 162 -2.27 14.75 11.12
N ARG A 163 -2.70 14.11 10.04
CA ARG A 163 -1.83 13.59 9.01
C ARG A 163 -1.91 14.44 7.76
N GLY A 164 -0.76 14.92 7.34
CA GLY A 164 -0.59 15.56 6.04
C GLY A 164 0.09 14.63 5.05
N ALA A 165 -0.04 14.94 3.76
CA ALA A 165 0.71 14.32 2.68
C ALA A 165 1.55 15.37 1.95
N ILE A 166 2.79 15.03 1.64
CA ILE A 166 3.71 15.85 0.87
C ILE A 166 4.25 15.04 -0.32
N ALA A 167 4.23 15.63 -1.51
CA ALA A 167 4.85 15.03 -2.68
C ALA A 167 6.38 15.06 -2.57
N ASN A 168 7.05 13.98 -2.96
CA ASN A 168 8.49 13.82 -2.86
C ASN A 168 9.12 13.30 -4.17
N PRO A 169 8.93 14.00 -5.30
CA PRO A 169 9.42 13.54 -6.61
C PRO A 169 10.95 13.45 -6.64
N ASP A 170 11.63 14.39 -6.02
CA ASP A 170 13.09 14.49 -6.01
C ASP A 170 13.75 13.68 -4.89
N ARG A 171 12.98 12.88 -4.14
CA ARG A 171 13.45 12.07 -2.99
C ARG A 171 14.21 12.89 -1.94
N PHE A 172 13.89 14.17 -1.85
CA PHE A 172 14.52 15.07 -0.91
C PHE A 172 14.10 14.79 0.54
N TRP A 173 12.81 14.63 0.75
CA TRP A 173 12.26 14.31 2.06
C TRP A 173 12.54 12.86 2.42
N ARG A 174 13.08 12.64 3.61
CA ARG A 174 13.40 11.29 4.12
C ARG A 174 12.49 10.93 5.28
N PRO A 175 11.90 9.74 5.27
CA PRO A 175 11.13 9.26 6.44
C PRO A 175 11.96 9.33 7.70
N GLY A 176 11.33 9.73 8.83
CA GLY A 176 12.01 9.91 10.11
C GLY A 176 12.68 11.27 10.30
N THR A 177 12.62 12.17 9.32
CA THR A 177 13.13 13.54 9.49
C THR A 177 12.11 14.39 10.24
N PRO A 178 12.50 15.11 11.32
CA PRO A 178 11.62 16.04 12.00
C PRO A 178 11.37 17.27 11.13
N VAL A 179 10.11 17.73 11.13
CA VAL A 179 9.64 18.87 10.36
C VAL A 179 8.79 19.81 11.19
N GLU A 180 8.80 21.09 10.86
CA GLU A 180 7.83 22.07 11.34
C GLU A 180 6.72 22.22 10.32
N VAL A 181 5.47 22.27 10.80
CA VAL A 181 4.29 22.36 9.94
C VAL A 181 3.46 23.57 10.34
N ASN A 182 3.13 24.41 9.36
CA ASN A 182 2.20 25.51 9.48
C ASN A 182 0.96 25.20 8.62
N ALA A 183 -0.13 24.80 9.25
CA ALA A 183 -1.40 24.60 8.56
C ALA A 183 -2.07 25.92 8.26
N ILE A 184 -2.58 26.08 7.04
CA ILE A 184 -3.31 27.26 6.58
C ILE A 184 -4.78 26.86 6.55
N ALA A 185 -5.48 27.09 7.66
CA ALA A 185 -6.91 26.89 7.68
C ALA A 185 -7.58 27.82 6.66
N LYS A 186 -8.53 27.29 5.90
CA LYS A 186 -9.42 28.10 5.06
C LYS A 186 -10.40 28.86 5.96
N GLY A 187 -9.88 29.65 6.88
CA GLY A 187 -10.65 30.51 7.77
C GLY A 187 -11.19 31.70 7.01
N GLY A 188 -12.38 32.17 7.40
CA GLY A 188 -12.99 33.34 6.81
C GLY A 188 -12.04 34.54 6.77
N ALA A 189 -12.16 35.33 5.73
CA ALA A 189 -11.43 36.58 5.61
C ALA A 189 -11.59 37.36 6.92
N ALA A 190 -10.46 37.71 7.56
CA ALA A 190 -10.50 38.60 8.69
C ALA A 190 -11.17 39.89 8.22
N ALA A 191 -12.27 40.28 8.86
CA ALA A 191 -13.01 41.46 8.47
C ALA A 191 -12.14 42.74 8.58
N LEU A 192 -11.12 42.67 9.43
CA LEU A 192 -10.10 43.71 9.61
C LEU A 192 -8.78 43.04 10.03
N ALA A 193 -7.70 43.38 9.34
CA ALA A 193 -6.35 42.99 9.73
C ALA A 193 -5.48 44.27 9.84
N VAL A 194 -4.70 44.34 10.89
CA VAL A 194 -3.72 45.42 11.08
C VAL A 194 -2.32 44.81 11.23
N PRO A 195 -1.26 45.49 10.71
CA PRO A 195 0.10 45.03 10.92
C PRO A 195 0.42 44.99 12.43
N ASN A 196 1.23 44.02 12.86
CA ASN A 196 1.68 43.97 14.27
C ASN A 196 2.39 45.25 14.74
N SER A 197 3.03 45.96 13.81
CA SER A 197 3.66 47.25 14.08
C SER A 197 2.68 48.38 14.45
N SER A 198 1.39 48.20 14.19
CA SER A 198 0.33 49.15 14.53
C SER A 198 -0.30 48.90 15.90
N LEU A 199 0.09 47.80 16.57
CA LEU A 199 -0.37 47.47 17.91
C LEU A 199 0.46 48.25 18.93
N VAL A 200 -0.21 49.04 19.75
CA VAL A 200 0.40 49.79 20.85
C VAL A 200 -0.17 49.26 22.16
N ASP A 201 0.69 49.05 23.14
CA ASP A 201 0.25 48.71 24.48
C ASP A 201 -0.34 49.96 25.15
N PHE A 202 -1.63 49.93 25.42
CA PHE A 202 -2.37 50.99 26.07
C PHE A 202 -3.07 50.47 27.30
N GLU A 203 -2.69 50.92 28.45
CA GLU A 203 -3.09 50.42 29.77
C GLU A 203 -2.79 48.93 29.87
N GLU A 204 -3.76 48.06 30.14
CA GLU A 204 -3.58 46.61 30.24
C GLU A 204 -4.02 45.86 28.98
N SER A 205 -4.20 46.56 27.84
CA SER A 205 -4.69 45.96 26.57
C SER A 205 -3.92 46.50 25.35
N LYS A 206 -3.94 45.71 24.26
CA LYS A 206 -3.41 46.12 22.97
C LYS A 206 -4.46 46.92 22.20
N ALA A 207 -4.09 48.13 21.80
CA ALA A 207 -4.96 49.05 21.07
C ALA A 207 -4.38 49.44 19.72
N VAL A 208 -5.26 49.80 18.79
CA VAL A 208 -4.90 50.38 17.49
C VAL A 208 -5.54 51.75 17.39
N PHE A 209 -4.72 52.76 17.08
CA PHE A 209 -5.23 54.11 16.85
C PHE A 209 -5.56 54.31 15.37
N VAL A 210 -6.80 54.67 15.09
CA VAL A 210 -7.27 54.98 13.72
C VAL A 210 -7.43 56.50 13.57
N ARG A 211 -6.81 57.05 12.55
CA ARG A 211 -7.01 58.46 12.19
C ARG A 211 -8.34 58.60 11.45
N LEU A 212 -9.28 59.27 12.06
CA LEU A 212 -10.52 59.68 11.38
C LEU A 212 -10.22 60.92 10.54
N GLU A 213 -10.40 60.83 9.23
CA GLU A 213 -10.43 62.00 8.35
C GLU A 213 -11.81 62.65 8.44
N ASN A 214 -11.82 63.94 8.80
CA ASN A 214 -13.06 64.74 8.82
C ASN A 214 -13.39 65.23 7.42
#